data_4751dc4b4f6c88a70dc5d22ef8166550
#
_entry.id   4751dc4b4f6c88a70dc5d22ef8166550
#
_cell.length_a   1.000
_cell.length_b   1.000
_cell.length_c   1.000
_cell.angle_alpha   90.00
_cell.angle_beta   90.00
_cell.angle_gamma   90.00
#
_symmetry.space_group_name_H-M   'P 1'
#
loop_
_entity.id
_entity.type
_entity.pdbx_description
1 polymer ?
#
loop_
_entity_poly.entity_id
_entity_poly.type
_entity_poly.pdbx_seq_one_letter_code
_entity_poly.pdbx_strand_id
1 'polypeptide(L)' 'MTVQDIYRVLLSTEEIVFSTKYRIEEWHGLAKDIPNKYFDYLIDTIYSVEDEGYSCIIIDLKS' A
#
# COMPACT_ATOMS: atom_id res chain seq x y z
N MET A 1 -2.55 9.23 9.33
CA MET A 1 -2.66 9.22 7.86
C MET A 1 -3.47 8.02 7.43
N THR A 2 -4.41 8.22 6.54
CA THR A 2 -5.21 7.13 5.97
C THR A 2 -4.70 6.76 4.59
N VAL A 3 -5.14 5.60 4.09
CA VAL A 3 -4.80 5.18 2.73
C VAL A 3 -5.27 6.23 1.71
N GLN A 4 -6.41 6.87 1.95
CA GLN A 4 -6.91 7.90 1.06
C GLN A 4 -5.94 9.08 0.95
N ASP A 5 -5.27 9.44 2.04
CA ASP A 5 -4.34 10.56 2.02
C ASP A 5 -3.15 10.29 1.11
N ILE A 6 -2.63 9.06 1.12
CA ILE A 6 -1.49 8.74 0.28
C ILE A 6 -1.90 8.39 -1.14
N TYR A 7 -3.12 7.88 -1.33
CA TYR A 7 -3.61 7.52 -2.66
C TYR A 7 -3.48 8.68 -3.65
N ARG A 8 -3.67 9.90 -3.16
CA ARG A 8 -3.64 11.11 -4.00
C ARG A 8 -2.28 11.37 -4.63
N VAL A 9 -1.22 10.85 -4.03
CA VAL A 9 0.16 11.11 -4.51
C VAL A 9 0.79 9.88 -5.15
N LEU A 10 0.10 8.75 -5.16
CA LEU A 10 0.60 7.54 -5.79
C LEU A 10 0.38 7.60 -7.30
N LEU A 11 1.36 7.11 -8.04
CA LEU A 11 1.17 6.90 -9.48
C LEU A 11 0.26 5.68 -9.67
N SER A 12 -0.67 5.79 -10.62
CA SER A 12 -1.68 4.75 -10.83
C SER A 12 -1.09 3.38 -11.18
N THR A 13 0.11 3.36 -11.72
CA THR A 13 0.78 2.12 -12.15
C THR A 13 1.76 1.57 -11.14
N GLU A 14 1.89 2.18 -9.96
CA GLU A 14 2.78 1.66 -8.93
C GLU A 14 2.19 0.40 -8.31
N GLU A 15 3.04 -0.58 -8.05
CA GLU A 15 2.62 -1.78 -7.34
C GLU A 15 2.57 -1.50 -5.85
N ILE A 16 1.46 -1.85 -5.24
CA ILE A 16 1.18 -1.60 -3.84
C ILE A 16 0.88 -2.92 -3.16
N VAL A 17 1.46 -3.10 -1.98
CA VAL A 17 1.14 -4.25 -1.12
C VAL A 17 0.64 -3.70 0.20
N PHE A 18 -0.57 -4.09 0.60
CA PHE A 18 -1.07 -3.82 1.94
C PHE A 18 -0.75 -5.00 2.83
N SER A 19 -0.18 -4.72 3.98
CA SER A 19 0.14 -5.75 4.97
C SER A 19 -0.34 -5.30 6.34
N THR A 20 -0.40 -6.25 7.26
CA THR A 20 -0.71 -5.97 8.66
C THR A 20 0.58 -5.81 9.44
N LYS A 21 0.47 -5.41 10.71
CA LYS A 21 1.63 -5.30 11.60
C LYS A 21 2.35 -6.63 11.79
N TYR A 22 1.69 -7.74 11.48
CA TYR A 22 2.30 -9.07 11.54
C TYR A 22 2.90 -9.49 10.20
N ARG A 23 2.96 -8.55 9.23
CA ARG A 23 3.50 -8.78 7.89
C ARG A 23 2.70 -9.81 7.09
N ILE A 24 1.41 -9.87 7.36
CA ILE A 24 0.50 -10.71 6.58
C ILE A 24 -0.02 -9.85 5.43
N GLU A 25 0.19 -10.32 4.21
CA GLU A 25 -0.28 -9.59 3.03
C GLU A 25 -1.80 -9.62 2.97
N GLU A 26 -2.40 -8.44 2.91
CA GLU A 26 -3.84 -8.29 2.83
C GLU A 26 -4.32 -8.14 1.39
N TRP A 27 -3.56 -7.40 0.61
CA TRP A 27 -3.92 -7.10 -0.77
C TRP A 27 -2.67 -6.68 -1.55
N HIS A 28 -2.66 -7.01 -2.84
CA HIS A 28 -1.55 -6.66 -3.72
C HIS A 28 -2.11 -6.34 -5.10
N GLY A 29 -1.68 -5.23 -5.67
CA GLY A 29 -2.10 -4.81 -6.99
C GLY A 29 -1.56 -3.45 -7.35
N LEU A 30 -2.07 -2.88 -8.42
CA LEU A 30 -1.69 -1.53 -8.84
C LEU A 30 -2.46 -0.50 -8.02
N ALA A 31 -1.84 0.68 -7.84
CA ALA A 31 -2.47 1.75 -7.07
C ALA A 31 -3.87 2.08 -7.57
N LYS A 32 -4.06 2.10 -8.90
CA LYS A 32 -5.37 2.41 -9.48
C LYS A 32 -6.46 1.40 -9.12
N ASP A 33 -6.08 0.20 -8.70
CA ASP A 33 -7.00 -0.90 -8.42
C ASP A 33 -7.27 -1.09 -6.93
N ILE A 34 -6.77 -0.19 -6.09
CA ILE A 34 -6.98 -0.30 -4.64
C ILE A 34 -8.47 -0.31 -4.33
N PRO A 35 -8.96 -1.36 -3.64
CA PRO A 35 -10.38 -1.41 -3.26
C PRO A 35 -10.76 -0.26 -2.33
N ASN A 36 -11.96 0.27 -2.55
CA ASN A 36 -12.45 1.41 -1.76
C ASN A 36 -12.47 1.14 -0.26
N LYS A 37 -12.64 -0.12 0.13
CA LYS A 37 -12.73 -0.48 1.55
C LYS A 37 -11.47 -0.11 2.34
N TYR A 38 -10.33 0.04 1.65
CA TYR A 38 -9.08 0.36 2.33
C TYR A 38 -8.88 1.85 2.56
N PHE A 39 -9.63 2.71 1.89
CA PHE A 39 -9.37 4.15 1.94
C PHE A 39 -9.46 4.75 3.33
N ASP A 40 -10.28 4.19 4.20
CA ASP A 40 -10.42 4.68 5.58
C ASP A 40 -9.44 4.05 6.57
N TYR A 41 -8.64 3.10 6.12
CA TYR A 41 -7.69 2.43 6.99
C TYR A 41 -6.55 3.38 7.35
N LEU A 42 -6.13 3.33 8.62
CA LEU A 42 -4.97 4.09 9.07
C LEU A 42 -3.70 3.36 8.64
N ILE A 43 -2.69 4.16 8.31
CA ILE A 43 -1.39 3.64 7.91
C ILE A 43 -0.45 3.68 9.10
N ASP A 44 0.24 2.57 9.34
CA ASP A 44 1.28 2.49 10.37
C ASP A 44 2.63 2.88 9.79
N THR A 45 3.06 2.20 8.73
CA THR A 45 4.34 2.47 8.07
C THR A 45 4.21 2.34 6.56
N ILE A 46 5.09 3.06 5.85
CA ILE A 46 5.20 2.96 4.40
C ILE A 46 6.68 2.82 4.08
N TYR A 47 7.01 1.87 3.23
CA TYR A 47 8.38 1.72 2.74
C TYR A 47 8.38 1.09 1.37
N SER A 48 9.48 1.26 0.65
CA SER A 48 9.62 0.69 -0.68
C SER A 48 10.63 -0.46 -0.65
N VAL A 49 10.40 -1.43 -1.54
CA VAL A 49 11.31 -2.55 -1.73
C VAL A 49 11.71 -2.58 -3.19
N GLU A 50 13.02 -2.68 -3.45
CA GLU A 50 13.55 -2.81 -4.79
C GLU A 50 14.41 -4.07 -4.85
N ASP A 51 14.20 -4.87 -5.91
CA ASP A 51 14.95 -6.09 -6.11
C ASP A 51 15.00 -6.41 -7.61
N GLU A 52 16.21 -6.44 -8.17
CA GLU A 52 16.45 -6.82 -9.57
C GLU A 52 15.56 -6.10 -10.59
N GLY A 53 15.39 -4.78 -10.41
CA GLY A 53 14.58 -3.98 -11.32
C GLY A 53 13.08 -4.01 -11.02
N TYR A 54 12.67 -4.75 -10.01
CA TYR A 54 11.30 -4.78 -9.53
C TYR A 54 11.20 -3.87 -8.31
N SER A 55 10.18 -3.04 -8.26
CA SER A 55 9.96 -2.20 -7.10
C SER A 55 8.48 -2.21 -6.73
N CYS A 56 8.21 -2.16 -5.44
CA CYS A 56 6.86 -2.02 -4.93
C CYS A 56 6.85 -1.20 -3.66
N ILE A 57 5.68 -0.66 -3.34
CA ILE A 57 5.48 0.11 -2.11
C ILE A 57 4.67 -0.76 -1.15
N ILE A 58 5.21 -0.95 0.03
CA ILE A 58 4.54 -1.74 1.08
C ILE A 58 3.94 -0.77 2.08
N ILE A 59 2.67 -0.92 2.34
CA ILE A 59 1.92 -0.10 3.28
C ILE A 59 1.41 -0.99 4.40
N ASP A 60 2.00 -0.82 5.59
CA ASP A 60 1.54 -1.55 6.77
C ASP A 60 0.35 -0.81 7.36
N LEU A 61 -0.77 -1.48 7.43
CA LEU A 61 -2.01 -0.92 7.95
C LEU A 61 -2.06 -1.10 9.46
N LYS A 62 -2.60 -0.09 10.13
CA LYS A 62 -2.90 -0.21 11.56
C LYS A 62 -4.09 -1.12 11.75
N SER A 63 -3.94 -2.05 12.65
CA SER A 63 -5.03 -2.96 12.99
C SER A 63 -5.75 -2.51 14.23
#